data_847bb2ec04181ccddeb80f02ed089683
#
_entry.id   847bb2ec04181ccddeb80f02ed089683
#
_cell.length_a   1.000
_cell.length_b   1.000
_cell.length_c   1.000
_cell.angle_alpha   90.00
_cell.angle_beta   90.00
_cell.angle_gamma   90.00
#
_symmetry.space_group_name_H-M   'P 1'
#
loop_
_entity.id
_entity.type
_entity.pdbx_description
1 polymer ?
#
loop_
_entity_poly.entity_id
_entity_poly.type
_entity_poly.pdbx_seq_one_letter_code
_entity_poly.pdbx_strand_id
1 'polypeptide(L)'
;PTLRRQRQMCIRDRILREQGISQQNRIANILGIGMGAPTIIEYGTPEQISKYLRPMFTTDEIWCQMFSEPGSGSDLASLSTKAVDDGDGYIVNGQKVWTTLGHLAKWGLLVTRTDPDVPKHRGLTFFIVDMESDGVDVRPLRQITGEAEFNEVYFTDVKIPKENMLGNLGDGWRVSLTVLMNERVAIGGNVRERGTGAPGHLVQLWNDKELDDPVSRDKLIKLWIEQEAIRLTNMRATENREKGTPGPEGSTSKLYE
;
A
#
# COMPACT_ATOMS: atom_id res chain seq x y z
N PRO A 1 -18.98 3.80 17.30
CA PRO A 1 -17.74 4.56 16.99
C PRO A 1 -17.42 4.58 15.48
N THR A 2 -17.66 3.48 14.75
CA THR A 2 -17.35 3.32 13.32
C THR A 2 -18.14 4.28 12.41
N LEU A 3 -19.43 4.47 12.64
CA LEU A 3 -20.27 5.35 11.83
C LEU A 3 -19.90 6.84 11.95
N ARG A 4 -19.39 7.27 13.11
CA ARG A 4 -18.97 8.66 13.32
C ARG A 4 -17.65 8.97 12.58
N ARG A 5 -16.72 7.99 12.53
CA ARG A 5 -15.45 8.11 11.80
C ARG A 5 -15.65 8.08 10.27
N GLN A 6 -16.51 7.19 9.77
CA GLN A 6 -16.89 7.18 8.35
C GLN A 6 -17.55 8.50 7.92
N ARG A 7 -18.43 9.07 8.75
CA ARG A 7 -19.02 10.40 8.49
C ARG A 7 -17.96 11.51 8.39
N GLN A 8 -16.94 11.49 9.24
CA GLN A 8 -15.88 12.51 9.20
C GLN A 8 -15.02 12.39 7.94
N MET A 9 -14.68 11.17 7.49
CA MET A 9 -13.99 10.96 6.22
C MET A 9 -14.82 11.46 5.03
N CYS A 10 -16.09 11.11 4.94
CA CYS A 10 -16.98 11.58 3.87
C CYS A 10 -17.15 13.10 3.85
N ILE A 11 -17.18 13.76 5.02
CA ILE A 11 -17.26 15.21 5.13
C ILE A 11 -15.98 15.87 4.63
N ARG A 12 -14.79 15.33 5.00
CA ARG A 12 -13.50 15.83 4.52
C ARG A 12 -13.37 15.72 3.00
N ASP A 13 -13.72 14.56 2.43
CA ASP A 13 -13.67 14.35 0.98
C ASP A 13 -14.62 15.28 0.22
N ARG A 14 -15.79 15.56 0.78
CA ARG A 14 -16.74 16.50 0.21
C ARG A 14 -16.21 17.93 0.24
N ILE A 15 -15.64 18.38 1.37
CA ILE A 15 -15.05 19.72 1.50
C ILE A 15 -13.89 19.89 0.51
N LEU A 16 -13.02 18.90 0.36
CA LEU A 16 -11.91 18.95 -0.58
C LEU A 16 -12.40 19.06 -2.03
N ARG A 17 -13.45 18.31 -2.40
CA ARG A 17 -14.08 18.41 -3.74
C ARG A 17 -14.72 19.78 -3.97
N GLU A 18 -15.45 20.31 -2.99
CA GLU A 18 -16.09 21.64 -3.07
C GLU A 18 -15.07 22.77 -3.19
N GLN A 19 -13.85 22.59 -2.66
CA GLN A 19 -12.73 23.54 -2.77
C GLN A 19 -11.91 23.35 -4.06
N GLY A 20 -12.32 22.48 -4.98
CA GLY A 20 -11.60 22.23 -6.24
C GLY A 20 -10.23 21.57 -6.06
N ILE A 21 -9.94 21.06 -4.86
CA ILE A 21 -8.71 20.29 -4.60
C ILE A 21 -8.91 18.92 -5.26
N SER A 22 -8.20 18.70 -6.36
CA SER A 22 -8.32 17.46 -7.11
C SER A 22 -7.91 16.28 -6.21
N GLN A 23 -8.63 15.16 -6.29
CA GLN A 23 -8.26 13.91 -5.61
C GLN A 23 -6.91 13.34 -6.10
N GLN A 24 -6.29 13.98 -7.07
CA GLN A 24 -4.94 13.67 -7.55
C GLN A 24 -3.83 14.13 -6.61
N ASN A 25 -4.11 15.01 -5.65
CA ASN A 25 -3.24 15.19 -4.49
C ASN A 25 -3.36 13.93 -3.64
N ARG A 26 -2.62 12.90 -4.06
CA ARG A 26 -2.49 11.62 -3.36
C ARG A 26 -2.23 11.94 -1.90
N ILE A 27 -2.99 11.29 -1.04
CA ILE A 27 -2.81 11.38 0.41
C ILE A 27 -1.32 11.13 0.68
N ALA A 28 -0.62 12.10 1.23
CA ALA A 28 0.83 12.04 1.47
C ALA A 28 1.25 10.79 2.26
N ASN A 29 0.32 10.16 2.98
CA ASN A 29 0.54 8.96 3.80
C ASN A 29 -0.35 7.78 3.35
N ILE A 30 -0.46 7.54 2.04
CA ILE A 30 -1.31 6.48 1.50
C ILE A 30 -0.90 5.09 2.01
N LEU A 31 0.40 4.84 2.18
CA LEU A 31 0.92 3.56 2.68
C LEU A 31 0.53 3.35 4.15
N GLY A 32 0.65 4.39 4.98
CA GLY A 32 0.20 4.34 6.37
C GLY A 32 -1.31 4.15 6.46
N ILE A 33 -2.08 5.07 5.89
CA ILE A 33 -3.54 5.09 6.03
C ILE A 33 -4.22 3.92 5.31
N GLY A 34 -3.75 3.59 4.09
CA GLY A 34 -4.37 2.56 3.25
C GLY A 34 -3.96 1.13 3.59
N MET A 35 -2.77 0.92 4.12
CA MET A 35 -2.19 -0.41 4.37
C MET A 35 -1.83 -0.61 5.84
N GLY A 36 -1.09 0.33 6.44
CA GLY A 36 -0.63 0.23 7.82
C GLY A 36 -1.76 0.28 8.83
N ALA A 37 -2.65 1.28 8.73
CA ALA A 37 -3.75 1.45 9.67
C ALA A 37 -4.67 0.23 9.78
N PRO A 38 -5.21 -0.33 8.68
CA PRO A 38 -6.06 -1.52 8.77
C PRO A 38 -5.31 -2.73 9.33
N THR A 39 -4.02 -2.87 9.01
CA THR A 39 -3.19 -3.97 9.52
C THR A 39 -2.91 -3.82 11.02
N ILE A 40 -2.61 -2.61 11.51
CA ILE A 40 -2.42 -2.35 12.94
C ILE A 40 -3.74 -2.53 13.71
N ILE A 41 -4.88 -2.16 13.11
CA ILE A 41 -6.20 -2.40 13.74
C ILE A 41 -6.48 -3.89 13.91
N GLU A 42 -6.04 -4.73 12.96
CA GLU A 42 -6.31 -6.18 12.98
C GLU A 42 -5.34 -6.95 13.88
N TYR A 43 -4.05 -6.60 13.89
CA TYR A 43 -2.99 -7.37 14.58
C TYR A 43 -2.32 -6.64 15.74
N GLY A 44 -2.53 -5.34 15.86
CA GLY A 44 -1.85 -4.52 16.86
C GLY A 44 -2.46 -4.64 18.25
N THR A 45 -1.62 -4.42 19.25
CA THR A 45 -2.06 -4.27 20.64
C THR A 45 -2.80 -2.94 20.84
N PRO A 46 -3.59 -2.78 21.91
CA PRO A 46 -4.23 -1.49 22.24
C PRO A 46 -3.23 -0.33 22.33
N GLU A 47 -2.02 -0.60 22.83
CA GLU A 47 -0.93 0.38 22.96
C GLU A 47 -0.42 0.80 21.58
N GLN A 48 -0.19 -0.16 20.67
CA GLN A 48 0.22 0.10 19.29
C GLN A 48 -0.87 0.91 18.53
N ILE A 49 -2.13 0.53 18.68
CA ILE A 49 -3.27 1.25 18.10
C ILE A 49 -3.30 2.70 18.60
N SER A 50 -3.15 2.90 19.90
CA SER A 50 -3.13 4.24 20.52
C SER A 50 -1.94 5.08 20.07
N LYS A 51 -0.75 4.47 19.97
CA LYS A 51 0.50 5.12 19.61
C LYS A 51 0.52 5.57 18.15
N TYR A 52 0.14 4.67 17.22
CA TYR A 52 0.43 4.85 15.81
C TYR A 52 -0.72 5.44 14.98
N LEU A 53 -1.99 5.15 15.31
CA LEU A 53 -3.07 5.49 14.38
C LEU A 53 -3.33 7.00 14.28
N ARG A 54 -3.30 7.72 15.40
CA ARG A 54 -3.61 9.15 15.35
C ARG A 54 -2.59 9.94 14.52
N PRO A 55 -1.27 9.90 14.80
CA PRO A 55 -0.29 10.63 14.01
C PRO A 55 -0.23 10.15 12.55
N MET A 56 -0.54 8.87 12.28
CA MET A 56 -0.68 8.35 10.93
C MET A 56 -1.84 9.02 10.16
N PHE A 57 -3.02 9.14 10.79
CA PHE A 57 -4.21 9.73 10.15
C PHE A 57 -4.14 11.25 10.01
N THR A 58 -3.41 11.93 10.90
CA THR A 58 -3.16 13.38 10.81
C THR A 58 -2.02 13.69 9.84
N THR A 59 -1.30 12.66 9.37
CA THR A 59 -0.09 12.77 8.54
C THR A 59 1.09 13.47 9.24
N ASP A 60 1.08 13.52 10.56
CA ASP A 60 2.22 13.98 11.35
C ASP A 60 3.39 12.99 11.23
N GLU A 61 3.10 11.71 11.02
CA GLU A 61 4.08 10.64 10.83
C GLU A 61 3.80 9.87 9.54
N ILE A 62 4.74 9.94 8.60
CA ILE A 62 4.67 9.24 7.31
C ILE A 62 5.15 7.80 7.49
N TRP A 63 4.55 6.89 6.74
CA TRP A 63 4.84 5.46 6.78
C TRP A 63 5.33 4.94 5.44
N CYS A 64 6.22 3.97 5.46
CA CYS A 64 6.66 3.22 4.28
C CYS A 64 6.46 1.72 4.45
N GLN A 65 6.56 0.99 3.33
CA GLN A 65 6.46 -0.46 3.28
C GLN A 65 7.80 -1.06 2.84
N MET A 66 8.34 -1.99 3.62
CA MET A 66 9.64 -2.61 3.41
C MET A 66 9.51 -4.12 3.25
N PHE A 67 9.11 -4.54 2.05
CA PHE A 67 8.86 -5.93 1.70
C PHE A 67 9.94 -6.47 0.77
N SER A 68 10.04 -5.92 -0.43
CA SER A 68 10.91 -6.40 -1.49
C SER A 68 12.39 -6.29 -1.12
N GLU A 69 13.18 -7.25 -1.60
CA GLU A 69 14.64 -7.26 -1.53
C GLU A 69 15.23 -7.42 -2.93
N PRO A 70 16.51 -7.15 -3.18
CA PRO A 70 17.11 -7.34 -4.49
C PRO A 70 16.92 -8.77 -5.06
N GLY A 71 16.90 -9.79 -4.18
CA GLY A 71 16.68 -11.19 -4.54
C GLY A 71 15.25 -11.70 -4.31
N SER A 72 14.34 -10.90 -3.80
CA SER A 72 13.00 -11.36 -3.38
C SER A 72 11.95 -10.29 -3.62
N GLY A 73 11.21 -10.41 -4.72
CA GLY A 73 10.08 -9.55 -5.08
C GLY A 73 8.80 -10.37 -5.12
N SER A 74 8.47 -10.97 -6.27
CA SER A 74 7.26 -11.81 -6.42
C SER A 74 7.25 -13.01 -5.47
N ASP A 75 8.40 -13.62 -5.21
CA ASP A 75 8.56 -14.62 -4.15
C ASP A 75 8.96 -13.94 -2.83
N LEU A 76 8.06 -13.16 -2.27
CA LEU A 76 8.28 -12.43 -1.03
C LEU A 76 8.70 -13.35 0.13
N ALA A 77 8.16 -14.56 0.20
CA ALA A 77 8.49 -15.50 1.26
C ALA A 77 9.96 -15.93 1.28
N SER A 78 10.72 -15.69 0.20
CA SER A 78 12.16 -15.99 0.11
C SER A 78 13.06 -14.84 0.57
N LEU A 79 12.50 -13.81 1.22
CA LEU A 79 13.26 -12.72 1.80
C LEU A 79 14.33 -13.20 2.78
N SER A 80 15.43 -12.45 2.84
CA SER A 80 16.65 -12.79 3.60
C SER A 80 16.98 -11.83 4.74
N THR A 81 16.36 -10.64 4.80
CA THR A 81 16.53 -9.72 5.93
C THR A 81 16.22 -10.44 7.24
N LYS A 82 17.21 -10.53 8.13
CA LYS A 82 17.15 -11.31 9.37
C LYS A 82 16.70 -10.43 10.54
N ALA A 83 15.97 -11.03 11.47
CA ALA A 83 15.76 -10.48 12.80
C ALA A 83 16.07 -11.58 13.83
N VAL A 84 17.05 -11.31 14.70
CA VAL A 84 17.54 -12.26 15.72
C VAL A 84 17.18 -11.70 17.09
N ASP A 85 16.55 -12.53 17.93
CA ASP A 85 16.21 -12.15 19.32
C ASP A 85 17.52 -11.95 20.12
N ASP A 86 17.66 -10.79 20.75
CA ASP A 86 18.81 -10.46 21.63
C ASP A 86 18.46 -10.47 23.13
N GLY A 87 17.24 -10.90 23.46
CA GLY A 87 16.69 -10.94 24.82
C GLY A 87 15.77 -9.77 25.12
N ASP A 88 16.14 -8.54 24.78
CA ASP A 88 15.35 -7.33 25.02
C ASP A 88 14.52 -6.92 23.79
N GLY A 89 14.93 -7.38 22.60
CA GLY A 89 14.30 -7.04 21.32
C GLY A 89 14.80 -7.94 20.21
N TYR A 90 14.94 -7.34 19.04
CA TYR A 90 15.46 -8.01 17.84
C TYR A 90 16.54 -7.16 17.19
N ILE A 91 17.63 -7.80 16.77
CA ILE A 91 18.68 -7.20 15.95
C ILE A 91 18.38 -7.52 14.49
N VAL A 92 18.19 -6.49 13.68
CA VAL A 92 17.85 -6.61 12.25
C VAL A 92 19.04 -6.28 11.38
N ASN A 93 19.32 -7.18 10.41
CA ASN A 93 20.34 -7.02 9.38
C ASN A 93 19.78 -7.43 8.03
N GLY A 94 20.04 -6.61 6.99
CA GLY A 94 19.60 -6.89 5.64
C GLY A 94 19.40 -5.66 4.78
N GLN A 95 18.68 -5.85 3.66
CA GLN A 95 18.41 -4.77 2.71
C GLN A 95 16.99 -4.90 2.16
N LYS A 96 16.29 -3.79 2.09
CA LYS A 96 15.01 -3.65 1.38
C LYS A 96 15.17 -2.71 0.18
N VAL A 97 14.34 -2.92 -0.84
CA VAL A 97 14.39 -2.14 -2.08
C VAL A 97 12.98 -1.75 -2.52
N TRP A 98 12.89 -0.74 -3.37
CA TRP A 98 11.63 -0.18 -3.86
C TRP A 98 10.74 0.39 -2.76
N THR A 99 11.36 0.88 -1.69
CA THR A 99 10.64 1.47 -0.56
C THR A 99 10.16 2.87 -0.92
N THR A 100 8.87 2.98 -1.23
CA THR A 100 8.23 4.26 -1.57
C THR A 100 8.26 5.19 -0.37
N LEU A 101 8.72 6.44 -0.58
CA LEU A 101 8.81 7.49 0.44
C LEU A 101 9.65 7.12 1.68
N GLY A 102 10.53 6.12 1.59
CA GLY A 102 11.38 5.71 2.72
C GLY A 102 12.19 6.84 3.35
N HIS A 103 12.64 7.80 2.53
CA HIS A 103 13.40 8.99 2.97
C HIS A 103 12.56 10.04 3.72
N LEU A 104 11.25 9.93 3.72
CA LEU A 104 10.31 10.81 4.44
C LEU A 104 9.60 10.08 5.58
N ALA A 105 9.71 8.76 5.63
CA ALA A 105 8.96 7.95 6.57
C ALA A 105 9.57 8.01 7.97
N LYS A 106 8.72 8.18 8.97
CA LYS A 106 9.06 7.98 10.39
C LYS A 106 8.98 6.51 10.76
N TRP A 107 8.01 5.78 10.21
CA TRP A 107 7.76 4.38 10.53
C TRP A 107 7.74 3.51 9.28
N GLY A 108 8.23 2.29 9.41
CA GLY A 108 8.25 1.30 8.36
C GLY A 108 7.54 0.00 8.74
N LEU A 109 6.74 -0.51 7.81
CA LEU A 109 6.12 -1.83 7.86
C LEU A 109 7.14 -2.86 7.36
N LEU A 110 7.81 -3.55 8.27
CA LEU A 110 8.95 -4.41 7.96
C LEU A 110 8.62 -5.88 8.14
N VAL A 111 8.82 -6.69 7.10
CA VAL A 111 8.81 -8.15 7.19
C VAL A 111 10.23 -8.70 7.16
N THR A 112 10.54 -9.60 8.10
CA THR A 112 11.87 -10.19 8.28
C THR A 112 11.79 -11.70 8.45
N ARG A 113 12.94 -12.37 8.35
CA ARG A 113 13.12 -13.77 8.68
C ARG A 113 13.65 -13.90 10.11
N THR A 114 12.84 -14.50 10.96
CA THR A 114 13.22 -14.82 12.35
C THR A 114 13.61 -16.28 12.54
N ASP A 115 13.10 -17.19 11.68
CA ASP A 115 13.43 -18.60 11.72
C ASP A 115 13.75 -19.13 10.31
N PRO A 116 15.02 -19.47 9.99
CA PRO A 116 15.43 -20.00 8.71
C PRO A 116 15.18 -21.52 8.58
N ASP A 117 14.95 -22.25 9.68
CA ASP A 117 14.93 -23.71 9.72
C ASP A 117 13.54 -24.31 9.48
N VAL A 118 12.51 -23.46 9.37
CA VAL A 118 11.13 -23.84 9.08
C VAL A 118 10.76 -23.51 7.63
N PRO A 119 9.66 -24.04 7.09
CA PRO A 119 9.16 -23.66 5.77
C PRO A 119 9.06 -22.13 5.63
N LYS A 120 9.52 -21.60 4.48
CA LYS A 120 9.78 -20.16 4.27
C LYS A 120 8.67 -19.20 4.70
N HIS A 121 7.40 -19.61 4.57
CA HIS A 121 6.24 -18.81 4.98
C HIS A 121 6.02 -18.78 6.51
N ARG A 122 6.54 -19.75 7.24
CA ARG A 122 6.36 -19.88 8.70
C ARG A 122 7.46 -19.19 9.50
N GLY A 123 8.61 -18.93 8.87
CA GLY A 123 9.77 -18.32 9.52
C GLY A 123 9.80 -16.78 9.41
N LEU A 124 8.68 -16.14 9.10
CA LEU A 124 8.60 -14.69 8.94
C LEU A 124 7.92 -14.05 10.13
N THR A 125 8.45 -12.89 10.54
CA THR A 125 7.85 -12.03 11.58
C THR A 125 7.74 -10.61 11.08
N PHE A 126 6.73 -9.89 11.55
CA PHE A 126 6.41 -8.54 11.11
C PHE A 126 6.71 -7.54 12.21
N PHE A 127 7.37 -6.44 11.86
CA PHE A 127 7.75 -5.38 12.79
C PHE A 127 7.34 -4.00 12.29
N ILE A 128 7.14 -3.09 13.22
CA ILE A 128 7.09 -1.65 12.99
C ILE A 128 8.48 -1.11 13.38
N VAL A 129 9.21 -0.57 12.41
CA VAL A 129 10.56 -0.03 12.65
C VAL A 129 10.54 1.48 12.60
N ASP A 130 11.26 2.10 13.53
CA ASP A 130 11.56 3.53 13.47
C ASP A 130 12.66 3.76 12.43
N MET A 131 12.33 4.52 11.38
CA MET A 131 13.25 4.78 10.27
C MET A 131 14.43 5.69 10.64
N GLU A 132 14.37 6.33 11.81
CA GLU A 132 15.45 7.16 12.36
C GLU A 132 16.34 6.38 13.34
N SER A 133 16.11 5.07 13.52
CA SER A 133 16.94 4.22 14.39
C SER A 133 18.37 4.14 13.90
N ASP A 134 19.32 4.08 14.82
CA ASP A 134 20.73 3.80 14.52
C ASP A 134 20.85 2.52 13.67
N GLY A 135 21.64 2.59 12.59
CA GLY A 135 21.85 1.47 11.68
C GLY A 135 20.85 1.38 10.52
N VAL A 136 19.83 2.23 10.46
CA VAL A 136 18.97 2.39 9.28
C VAL A 136 19.61 3.40 8.33
N ASP A 137 19.93 2.96 7.10
CA ASP A 137 20.48 3.82 6.05
C ASP A 137 19.56 3.79 4.84
N VAL A 138 18.95 4.95 4.53
CA VAL A 138 17.98 5.11 3.44
C VAL A 138 18.64 5.81 2.26
N ARG A 139 18.69 5.13 1.11
CA ARG A 139 19.32 5.65 -0.12
C ARG A 139 18.31 5.79 -1.24
N PRO A 140 18.02 7.02 -1.69
CA PRO A 140 17.11 7.25 -2.80
C PRO A 140 17.56 6.59 -4.11
N LEU A 141 16.63 5.92 -4.80
CA LEU A 141 16.82 5.33 -6.12
C LEU A 141 16.33 6.31 -7.19
N ARG A 142 17.27 6.83 -7.99
CA ARG A 142 16.91 7.73 -9.09
C ARG A 142 16.31 6.94 -10.24
N GLN A 143 15.07 7.27 -10.58
CA GLN A 143 14.32 6.69 -11.67
C GLN A 143 14.68 7.32 -13.02
N ILE A 144 14.26 6.69 -14.12
CA ILE A 144 14.44 7.22 -15.49
C ILE A 144 13.72 8.57 -15.69
N THR A 145 12.67 8.85 -14.91
CA THR A 145 11.97 10.14 -14.88
C THR A 145 12.78 11.27 -14.24
N GLY A 146 13.87 10.93 -13.54
CA GLY A 146 14.66 11.85 -12.75
C GLY A 146 14.22 12.00 -11.29
N GLU A 147 13.05 11.46 -10.94
CA GLU A 147 12.53 11.43 -9.58
C GLU A 147 13.21 10.34 -8.74
N ALA A 148 13.08 10.41 -7.42
CA ALA A 148 13.66 9.45 -6.47
C ALA A 148 12.66 9.12 -5.35
N GLU A 149 11.45 8.71 -5.72
CA GLU A 149 10.41 8.32 -4.77
C GLU A 149 10.70 6.99 -4.08
N PHE A 150 11.40 6.08 -4.79
CA PHE A 150 11.81 4.78 -4.25
C PHE A 150 13.17 4.86 -3.58
N ASN A 151 13.36 3.99 -2.60
CA ASN A 151 14.59 3.92 -1.83
C ASN A 151 15.05 2.47 -1.66
N GLU A 152 16.37 2.31 -1.53
CA GLU A 152 17.00 1.19 -0.84
C GLU A 152 17.06 1.52 0.65
N VAL A 153 16.82 0.53 1.49
CA VAL A 153 16.96 0.67 2.95
C VAL A 153 17.86 -0.44 3.46
N TYR A 154 18.98 -0.05 4.05
CA TYR A 154 19.93 -0.97 4.64
C TYR A 154 19.74 -0.99 6.16
N PHE A 155 19.83 -2.18 6.73
CA PHE A 155 19.77 -2.44 8.17
C PHE A 155 21.10 -3.03 8.60
N THR A 156 21.80 -2.34 9.51
CA THR A 156 23.05 -2.80 10.12
C THR A 156 22.89 -2.76 11.63
N ASP A 157 22.71 -3.93 12.23
CA ASP A 157 22.50 -4.12 13.67
C ASP A 157 21.40 -3.24 14.27
N VAL A 158 20.32 -3.02 13.50
CA VAL A 158 19.19 -2.18 13.94
C VAL A 158 18.43 -2.88 15.04
N LYS A 159 18.29 -2.22 16.19
CA LYS A 159 17.53 -2.72 17.33
C LYS A 159 16.06 -2.37 17.21
N ILE A 160 15.20 -3.39 17.25
CA ILE A 160 13.75 -3.24 17.27
C ILE A 160 13.22 -3.80 18.60
N PRO A 161 12.55 -2.99 19.44
CA PRO A 161 11.94 -3.45 20.69
C PRO A 161 10.86 -4.51 20.45
N LYS A 162 10.65 -5.41 21.41
CA LYS A 162 9.62 -6.48 21.31
C LYS A 162 8.21 -5.93 21.14
N GLU A 163 7.92 -4.79 21.74
CA GLU A 163 6.63 -4.11 21.62
C GLU A 163 6.34 -3.57 20.21
N ASN A 164 7.34 -3.52 19.33
CA ASN A 164 7.16 -3.12 17.94
C ASN A 164 6.87 -4.32 17.00
N MET A 165 6.81 -5.55 17.53
CA MET A 165 6.34 -6.71 16.76
C MET A 165 4.84 -6.58 16.51
N LEU A 166 4.42 -6.72 15.27
CA LEU A 166 3.01 -6.67 14.88
C LEU A 166 2.48 -8.10 14.65
N GLY A 167 1.50 -8.51 15.45
CA GLY A 167 1.07 -9.90 15.54
C GLY A 167 2.01 -10.71 16.46
N ASN A 168 2.17 -12.01 16.20
CA ASN A 168 3.03 -12.90 16.98
C ASN A 168 4.28 -13.30 16.18
N LEU A 169 5.24 -13.89 16.89
CA LEU A 169 6.41 -14.51 16.27
C LEU A 169 5.95 -15.59 15.26
N GLY A 170 6.46 -15.54 14.04
CA GLY A 170 6.08 -16.44 12.96
C GLY A 170 4.80 -16.06 12.19
N ASP A 171 4.06 -15.04 12.61
CA ASP A 171 2.86 -14.54 11.93
C ASP A 171 3.15 -13.64 10.72
N GLY A 172 4.40 -13.33 10.45
CA GLY A 172 4.79 -12.31 9.46
C GLY A 172 4.20 -12.51 8.07
N TRP A 173 4.05 -13.77 7.62
CA TRP A 173 3.41 -14.05 6.35
C TRP A 173 1.93 -13.64 6.34
N ARG A 174 1.18 -14.01 7.38
CA ARG A 174 -0.24 -13.69 7.53
C ARG A 174 -0.47 -12.17 7.59
N VAL A 175 0.34 -11.46 8.39
CA VAL A 175 0.29 -10.00 8.48
C VAL A 175 0.63 -9.35 7.13
N SER A 176 1.68 -9.85 6.43
CA SER A 176 2.04 -9.38 5.10
C SER A 176 0.92 -9.54 4.07
N LEU A 177 0.19 -10.66 4.11
CA LEU A 177 -0.97 -10.88 3.22
C LEU A 177 -2.07 -9.84 3.47
N THR A 178 -2.34 -9.48 4.73
CA THR A 178 -3.30 -8.42 5.07
C THR A 178 -2.85 -7.06 4.52
N VAL A 179 -1.56 -6.70 4.65
CA VAL A 179 -1.02 -5.48 4.03
C VAL A 179 -1.23 -5.50 2.52
N LEU A 180 -0.87 -6.59 1.82
CA LEU A 180 -1.01 -6.73 0.38
C LEU A 180 -2.47 -6.72 -0.09
N MET A 181 -3.40 -7.26 0.70
CA MET A 181 -4.83 -7.20 0.40
C MET A 181 -5.34 -5.76 0.49
N ASN A 182 -4.93 -5.01 1.52
CA ASN A 182 -5.27 -3.61 1.67
C ASN A 182 -4.63 -2.73 0.60
N GLU A 183 -3.40 -3.05 0.15
CA GLU A 183 -2.74 -2.39 -0.98
C GLU A 183 -3.59 -2.42 -2.25
N ARG A 184 -4.12 -3.59 -2.60
CA ARG A 184 -4.97 -3.75 -3.78
C ARG A 184 -6.22 -2.87 -3.71
N VAL A 185 -6.72 -2.65 -2.50
CA VAL A 185 -7.87 -1.76 -2.26
C VAL A 185 -7.48 -0.29 -2.33
N ALA A 186 -6.35 0.08 -1.71
CA ALA A 186 -5.91 1.46 -1.63
C ALA A 186 -5.43 2.01 -2.99
N ILE A 187 -4.81 1.16 -3.80
CA ILE A 187 -4.22 1.57 -5.09
C ILE A 187 -5.18 1.30 -6.26
N GLY A 188 -5.89 0.14 -6.29
CA GLY A 188 -6.67 -0.30 -7.44
C GLY A 188 -8.21 -0.20 -7.27
N GLY A 189 -8.72 0.17 -6.10
CA GLY A 189 -10.14 0.00 -5.74
C GLY A 189 -11.08 1.17 -6.03
N ASN A 190 -10.66 2.22 -6.74
CA ASN A 190 -11.52 3.39 -6.97
C ASN A 190 -12.52 3.14 -8.11
N VAL A 191 -13.80 3.12 -7.78
CA VAL A 191 -14.88 3.16 -8.77
C VAL A 191 -14.91 4.57 -9.38
N ARG A 192 -14.42 4.68 -10.61
CA ARG A 192 -14.49 5.94 -11.37
C ARG A 192 -15.93 6.19 -11.87
N GLU A 193 -16.29 7.44 -12.05
CA GLU A 193 -17.55 7.79 -12.73
C GLU A 193 -17.51 7.30 -14.18
N ARG A 194 -18.66 6.88 -14.70
CA ARG A 194 -18.78 6.44 -16.09
C ARG A 194 -18.41 7.57 -17.04
N GLY A 195 -17.59 7.26 -18.03
CA GLY A 195 -17.18 8.24 -19.02
C GLY A 195 -16.07 9.20 -18.58
N THR A 196 -15.39 8.91 -17.45
CA THR A 196 -14.21 9.66 -17.00
C THR A 196 -12.92 8.90 -17.31
N GLY A 197 -11.77 9.55 -17.10
CA GLY A 197 -10.44 8.97 -17.39
C GLY A 197 -10.07 9.04 -18.87
N ALA A 198 -8.99 8.34 -19.26
CA ALA A 198 -8.41 8.45 -20.61
C ALA A 198 -9.40 8.11 -21.74
N PRO A 199 -10.18 7.01 -21.72
CA PRO A 199 -11.18 6.75 -22.77
C PRO A 199 -12.29 7.80 -22.83
N GLY A 200 -12.70 8.38 -21.70
CA GLY A 200 -13.68 9.48 -21.68
C GLY A 200 -13.14 10.73 -22.40
N HIS A 201 -11.90 11.11 -22.12
CA HIS A 201 -11.22 12.21 -22.81
C HIS A 201 -11.04 11.93 -24.31
N LEU A 202 -10.73 10.68 -24.69
CA LEU A 202 -10.61 10.30 -26.11
C LEU A 202 -11.96 10.38 -26.84
N VAL A 203 -13.07 9.99 -26.19
CA VAL A 203 -14.43 10.17 -26.76
C VAL A 203 -14.75 11.65 -26.94
N GLN A 204 -14.43 12.48 -25.95
CA GLN A 204 -14.62 13.92 -26.07
C GLN A 204 -13.80 14.50 -27.20
N LEU A 205 -12.51 14.16 -27.28
CA LEU A 205 -11.63 14.59 -28.37
C LEU A 205 -12.13 14.12 -29.73
N TRP A 206 -12.66 12.90 -29.84
CA TRP A 206 -13.27 12.35 -31.06
C TRP A 206 -14.42 13.24 -31.55
N ASN A 207 -15.32 13.60 -30.65
CA ASN A 207 -16.45 14.45 -30.95
C ASN A 207 -16.02 15.88 -31.29
N ASP A 208 -15.10 16.46 -30.50
CA ASP A 208 -14.62 17.85 -30.70
C ASP A 208 -13.87 18.04 -32.04
N LYS A 209 -13.23 16.98 -32.50
CA LYS A 209 -12.48 16.97 -33.78
C LYS A 209 -13.30 16.45 -34.96
N GLU A 210 -14.56 16.10 -34.76
CA GLU A 210 -15.45 15.54 -35.80
C GLU A 210 -14.77 14.40 -36.59
N LEU A 211 -14.06 13.51 -35.88
CA LEU A 211 -13.32 12.42 -36.51
C LEU A 211 -14.28 11.39 -37.11
N ASP A 212 -13.98 10.90 -38.29
CA ASP A 212 -14.81 9.93 -39.05
C ASP A 212 -13.94 8.78 -39.62
N ASP A 213 -13.05 8.24 -38.84
CA ASP A 213 -12.26 7.05 -39.21
C ASP A 213 -12.81 5.78 -38.53
N PRO A 214 -13.37 4.83 -39.29
CA PRO A 214 -14.00 3.66 -38.74
C PRO A 214 -13.03 2.74 -37.96
N VAL A 215 -11.75 2.71 -38.33
CA VAL A 215 -10.73 1.90 -37.68
C VAL A 215 -10.40 2.48 -36.30
N SER A 216 -10.19 3.78 -36.21
CA SER A 216 -9.94 4.47 -34.94
C SER A 216 -11.18 4.45 -34.05
N ARG A 217 -12.39 4.55 -34.63
CA ARG A 217 -13.64 4.40 -33.87
C ARG A 217 -13.77 3.02 -33.22
N ASP A 218 -13.48 1.94 -33.96
CA ASP A 218 -13.51 0.58 -33.44
C ASP A 218 -12.51 0.43 -32.26
N LYS A 219 -11.29 0.96 -32.39
CA LYS A 219 -10.30 0.96 -31.29
C LYS A 219 -10.79 1.74 -30.07
N LEU A 220 -11.37 2.91 -30.26
CA LEU A 220 -11.90 3.73 -29.19
C LEU A 220 -13.04 3.04 -28.45
N ILE A 221 -13.96 2.37 -29.18
CA ILE A 221 -15.05 1.61 -28.60
C ILE A 221 -14.52 0.42 -27.80
N LYS A 222 -13.50 -0.29 -28.27
CA LYS A 222 -12.87 -1.39 -27.54
C LYS A 222 -12.27 -0.91 -26.21
N LEU A 223 -11.50 0.19 -26.22
CA LEU A 223 -10.96 0.80 -25.00
C LEU A 223 -12.07 1.22 -24.03
N TRP A 224 -13.17 1.77 -24.53
CA TRP A 224 -14.33 2.11 -23.71
C TRP A 224 -14.95 0.89 -23.04
N ILE A 225 -15.14 -0.20 -23.79
CA ILE A 225 -15.70 -1.46 -23.28
C ILE A 225 -14.79 -2.04 -22.19
N GLU A 226 -13.47 -2.06 -22.40
CA GLU A 226 -12.49 -2.54 -21.42
C GLU A 226 -12.56 -1.72 -20.12
N GLN A 227 -12.56 -0.41 -20.22
CA GLN A 227 -12.69 0.47 -19.05
C GLN A 227 -14.00 0.27 -18.32
N GLU A 228 -15.11 0.09 -19.01
CA GLU A 228 -16.41 -0.13 -18.39
C GLU A 228 -16.45 -1.49 -17.67
N ALA A 229 -15.84 -2.53 -18.25
CA ALA A 229 -15.67 -3.82 -17.59
C ALA A 229 -14.87 -3.72 -16.30
N ILE A 230 -13.76 -2.95 -16.28
CA ILE A 230 -12.95 -2.68 -15.08
C ILE A 230 -13.81 -1.92 -14.05
N ARG A 231 -14.53 -0.88 -14.46
CA ARG A 231 -15.39 -0.10 -13.57
C ARG A 231 -16.46 -0.97 -12.88
N LEU A 232 -17.12 -1.83 -13.63
CA LEU A 232 -18.13 -2.75 -13.10
C LEU A 232 -17.50 -3.81 -12.18
N THR A 233 -16.31 -4.29 -12.50
CA THR A 233 -15.52 -5.19 -11.64
C THR A 233 -15.18 -4.53 -10.31
N ASN A 234 -14.76 -3.26 -10.32
CA ASN A 234 -14.47 -2.49 -9.10
C ASN A 234 -15.72 -2.22 -8.26
N MET A 235 -16.86 -1.95 -8.89
CA MET A 235 -18.16 -1.85 -8.19
C MET A 235 -18.48 -3.15 -7.46
N ARG A 236 -18.39 -4.28 -8.15
CA ARG A 236 -18.62 -5.62 -7.57
C ARG A 236 -17.65 -5.93 -6.43
N ALA A 237 -16.36 -5.58 -6.59
CA ALA A 237 -15.35 -5.71 -5.53
C ALA A 237 -15.72 -4.91 -4.27
N THR A 238 -16.25 -3.70 -4.45
CA THR A 238 -16.68 -2.84 -3.36
C THR A 238 -17.90 -3.42 -2.64
N GLU A 239 -18.92 -3.85 -3.38
CA GLU A 239 -20.10 -4.50 -2.80
C GLU A 239 -19.79 -5.78 -2.04
N ASN A 240 -18.90 -6.63 -2.58
CA ASN A 240 -18.47 -7.85 -1.91
C ASN A 240 -17.72 -7.58 -0.61
N ARG A 241 -16.90 -6.52 -0.54
CA ARG A 241 -16.25 -6.08 0.70
C ARG A 241 -17.24 -5.60 1.75
N GLU A 242 -18.21 -4.80 1.34
CA GLU A 242 -19.26 -4.33 2.25
C GLU A 242 -20.09 -5.47 2.85
N LYS A 243 -20.26 -6.56 2.08
CA LYS A 243 -20.92 -7.81 2.53
C LYS A 243 -20.01 -8.74 3.35
N GLY A 244 -18.70 -8.38 3.54
CA GLY A 244 -17.73 -9.22 4.25
C GLY A 244 -17.26 -10.45 3.46
N THR A 245 -17.47 -10.49 2.15
CA THR A 245 -17.08 -11.58 1.26
C THR A 245 -16.17 -11.10 0.13
N PRO A 246 -14.94 -10.59 0.43
CA PRO A 246 -14.03 -10.11 -0.60
C PRO A 246 -13.63 -11.26 -1.52
N GLY A 247 -13.72 -11.02 -2.84
CA GLY A 247 -13.36 -11.96 -3.89
C GLY A 247 -12.05 -11.58 -4.61
N PRO A 248 -11.73 -12.27 -5.71
CA PRO A 248 -10.51 -12.03 -6.50
C PRO A 248 -10.58 -10.78 -7.39
N GLU A 249 -11.68 -10.06 -7.39
CA GLU A 249 -11.95 -8.92 -8.29
C GLU A 249 -10.88 -7.82 -8.19
N GLY A 250 -10.38 -7.54 -6.97
CA GLY A 250 -9.32 -6.55 -6.76
C GLY A 250 -8.00 -6.92 -7.46
N SER A 251 -7.70 -8.23 -7.57
CA SER A 251 -6.53 -8.71 -8.31
C SER A 251 -6.69 -8.55 -9.82
N THR A 252 -7.92 -8.80 -10.33
CA THR A 252 -8.26 -8.61 -11.74
C THR A 252 -8.16 -7.15 -12.15
N SER A 253 -8.69 -6.25 -11.34
CA SER A 253 -8.63 -4.80 -11.59
C SER A 253 -7.19 -4.30 -11.65
N LYS A 254 -6.31 -4.72 -10.71
CA LYS A 254 -4.89 -4.34 -10.72
C LYS A 254 -4.13 -4.82 -11.96
N LEU A 255 -4.58 -5.89 -12.62
CA LEU A 255 -3.96 -6.40 -13.85
C LEU A 255 -4.23 -5.49 -15.06
N TYR A 256 -5.36 -4.78 -15.06
CA TYR A 256 -5.83 -3.95 -16.18
C TYR A 256 -5.59 -2.45 -15.98
N GLU A 257 -5.12 -2.01 -14.80
CA GLU A 257 -4.71 -0.63 -14.53
C GLU A 257 -3.25 -0.37 -14.92
#